data_e5aba80d206cd9b8fb9f043ae518262b
#
_entry.id   e5aba80d206cd9b8fb9f043ae518262b
#
_cell.length_a   1.000
_cell.length_b   1.000
_cell.length_c   1.000
_cell.angle_alpha   90.00
_cell.angle_beta   90.00
_cell.angle_gamma   90.00
#
_symmetry.space_group_name_H-M   'P 1'
#
loop_
_entity.id
_entity.type
_entity.pdbx_description
1 polymer ?
#
loop_
_entity_poly.entity_id
_entity_poly.type
_entity_poly.pdbx_seq_one_letter_code
_entity_poly.pdbx_strand_id
1 'polypeptide(L)'
;MGINLRTLAYDTVKEDVWDWIDSRIRNRIMKDLDEIWEYECESALSTVTQGIYVITLGDNLSIDYNNRPSKVIYIGRGQLRSRINNHLKFWLKHFSDSLQDISIHIWLTEIKVKGNRNVYKDVETDLLWHFYDKFDAYPIQNAKSGDYHKKEHEYSLNWNLPLRNPSNITQGWSIKPLMNNPWYEEPIWFD
;
A
#
# COMPACT_ATOMS: atom_id res chain seq x y z
N MET A 1 3.81 2.46 25.25
CA MET A 1 5.05 2.75 24.50
C MET A 1 4.66 2.81 23.03
N GLY A 2 4.68 4.00 22.40
CA GLY A 2 4.20 4.20 21.04
C GLY A 2 5.10 3.51 20.01
N ILE A 3 4.51 2.93 18.96
CA ILE A 3 5.25 2.35 17.83
C ILE A 3 5.67 3.48 16.90
N ASN A 4 6.99 3.65 16.69
CA ASN A 4 7.53 4.66 15.79
C ASN A 4 7.65 4.07 14.37
N LEU A 5 6.90 4.65 13.43
CA LEU A 5 6.89 4.27 12.02
C LEU A 5 7.70 5.29 11.20
N ARG A 6 8.80 4.87 10.61
CA ARG A 6 9.47 5.63 9.54
C ARG A 6 8.88 5.19 8.22
N THR A 7 8.32 6.13 7.48
CA THR A 7 7.65 5.86 6.21
C THR A 7 8.36 6.57 5.08
N LEU A 8 8.67 5.83 4.05
CA LEU A 8 9.21 6.33 2.79
C LEU A 8 8.17 6.14 1.69
N ALA A 9 7.88 7.20 0.94
CA ALA A 9 7.04 7.11 -0.24
C ALA A 9 7.92 7.18 -1.49
N TYR A 10 7.77 6.21 -2.37
CA TYR A 10 8.41 6.16 -3.67
C TYR A 10 7.38 6.27 -4.80
N ASP A 11 7.58 7.26 -5.66
CA ASP A 11 6.76 7.45 -6.85
C ASP A 11 7.40 6.70 -8.03
N THR A 12 6.71 5.69 -8.54
CA THR A 12 7.21 4.83 -9.60
C THR A 12 7.08 5.44 -10.99
N VAL A 13 6.49 6.62 -11.10
CA VAL A 13 6.12 7.17 -12.40
C VAL A 13 6.94 8.37 -12.79
N LYS A 14 7.97 8.15 -13.56
CA LYS A 14 8.49 9.19 -14.47
C LYS A 14 9.12 8.61 -15.74
N GLU A 15 8.73 7.46 -16.19
CA GLU A 15 9.28 6.89 -17.41
C GLU A 15 8.19 6.54 -18.42
N ASP A 16 8.33 7.13 -19.60
CA ASP A 16 7.43 7.06 -20.76
C ASP A 16 7.27 5.67 -21.39
N VAL A 17 7.65 4.60 -20.69
CA VAL A 17 7.59 3.24 -21.24
C VAL A 17 7.14 2.24 -20.20
N TRP A 18 5.89 1.90 -20.28
CA TRP A 18 5.17 0.91 -19.50
C TRP A 18 5.54 -0.54 -19.83
N ASP A 19 6.78 -0.80 -20.19
CA ASP A 19 7.24 -2.17 -20.32
C ASP A 19 7.66 -2.75 -18.96
N TRP A 20 6.69 -2.85 -18.04
CA TRP A 20 6.83 -3.50 -16.74
C TRP A 20 7.29 -4.96 -16.86
N ILE A 21 7.26 -5.51 -18.07
CA ILE A 21 7.77 -6.82 -18.45
C ILE A 21 9.29 -6.80 -18.40
N ASP A 22 9.89 -5.66 -18.68
CA ASP A 22 11.35 -5.57 -18.76
C ASP A 22 11.96 -5.70 -17.36
N SER A 23 12.74 -6.74 -17.19
CA SER A 23 13.51 -6.96 -15.96
C SER A 23 14.43 -5.77 -15.62
N ARG A 24 14.81 -4.97 -16.60
CA ARG A 24 15.65 -3.76 -16.42
C ARG A 24 14.88 -2.68 -15.68
N ILE A 25 13.61 -2.42 -16.02
CA ILE A 25 12.79 -1.43 -15.33
C ILE A 25 12.58 -1.85 -13.87
N ARG A 26 12.20 -3.10 -13.64
CA ARG A 26 12.05 -3.64 -12.28
C ARG A 26 13.36 -3.52 -11.48
N ASN A 27 14.48 -3.89 -12.08
CA ASN A 27 15.78 -3.81 -11.42
C ASN A 27 16.16 -2.36 -11.10
N ARG A 28 15.81 -1.42 -11.98
CA ARG A 28 16.03 0.01 -11.75
C ARG A 28 15.18 0.51 -10.59
N ILE A 29 13.86 0.23 -10.58
CA ILE A 29 12.98 0.57 -9.47
C ILE A 29 13.52 0.00 -8.14
N MET A 30 13.93 -1.25 -8.14
CA MET A 30 14.49 -1.88 -6.93
C MET A 30 15.80 -1.25 -6.49
N LYS A 31 16.64 -0.81 -7.43
CA LYS A 31 17.88 -0.09 -7.13
C LYS A 31 17.59 1.28 -6.54
N ASP A 32 16.67 2.04 -7.14
CA ASP A 32 16.27 3.36 -6.66
C ASP A 32 15.65 3.26 -5.25
N LEU A 33 14.83 2.24 -4.99
CA LEU A 33 14.28 1.97 -3.65
C LEU A 33 15.38 1.63 -2.63
N ASP A 34 16.36 0.81 -3.01
CA ASP A 34 17.51 0.48 -2.16
C ASP A 34 18.30 1.76 -1.80
N GLU A 35 18.59 2.62 -2.79
CA GLU A 35 19.35 3.87 -2.60
C GLU A 35 18.59 4.89 -1.73
N ILE A 36 17.30 5.10 -1.98
CA ILE A 36 16.46 6.00 -1.19
C ILE A 36 16.34 5.49 0.25
N TRP A 37 16.13 4.20 0.45
CA TRP A 37 16.02 3.61 1.77
C TRP A 37 17.34 3.74 2.56
N GLU A 38 18.47 3.47 1.91
CA GLU A 38 19.79 3.60 2.54
C GLU A 38 20.09 5.04 2.95
N TYR A 39 19.73 6.00 2.09
CA TYR A 39 19.88 7.43 2.40
C TYR A 39 19.01 7.87 3.60
N GLU A 40 17.75 7.46 3.65
CA GLU A 40 16.80 7.89 4.68
C GLU A 40 16.91 7.12 6.01
N CYS A 41 17.30 5.84 5.94
CA CYS A 41 17.27 4.93 7.08
C CYS A 41 18.66 4.45 7.54
N GLU A 42 19.74 4.85 6.86
CA GLU A 42 21.13 4.46 7.14
C GLU A 42 21.31 2.93 7.25
N SER A 43 20.53 2.17 6.50
CA SER A 43 20.51 0.70 6.53
C SER A 43 20.09 0.15 5.17
N ALA A 44 20.53 -1.07 4.83
CA ALA A 44 20.13 -1.70 3.59
C ALA A 44 18.68 -2.20 3.63
N LEU A 45 17.87 -1.91 2.61
CA LEU A 45 16.48 -2.38 2.51
C LEU A 45 16.37 -3.92 2.58
N SER A 46 17.38 -4.62 2.09
CA SER A 46 17.45 -6.10 2.12
C SER A 46 17.51 -6.69 3.55
N THR A 47 17.94 -5.90 4.53
CA THR A 47 18.03 -6.33 5.94
C THR A 47 16.71 -6.17 6.69
N VAL A 48 15.73 -5.47 6.11
CA VAL A 48 14.44 -5.23 6.75
C VAL A 48 13.54 -6.44 6.61
N THR A 49 13.48 -7.24 7.67
CA THR A 49 12.67 -8.47 7.73
C THR A 49 11.29 -8.28 8.37
N GLN A 50 11.10 -7.19 9.10
CA GLN A 50 9.89 -6.86 9.85
C GLN A 50 9.30 -5.53 9.37
N GLY A 51 9.10 -5.44 8.07
CA GLY A 51 8.55 -4.25 7.46
C GLY A 51 7.05 -4.31 7.22
N ILE A 52 6.45 -3.13 7.12
CA ILE A 52 5.11 -2.89 6.59
C ILE A 52 5.25 -2.06 5.33
N TYR A 53 4.38 -2.31 4.38
CA TYR A 53 4.29 -1.49 3.18
C TYR A 53 2.85 -1.33 2.73
N VAL A 54 2.58 -0.17 2.13
CA VAL A 54 1.29 0.14 1.53
C VAL A 54 1.53 0.55 0.09
N ILE A 55 0.73 0.02 -0.83
CA ILE A 55 0.77 0.39 -2.24
C ILE A 55 -0.49 1.18 -2.55
N THR A 56 -0.32 2.37 -3.10
CA THR A 56 -1.42 3.29 -3.40
C THR A 56 -1.34 3.77 -4.84
N LEU A 57 -2.49 4.14 -5.40
CA LEU A 57 -2.54 4.96 -6.60
C LEU A 57 -1.94 6.34 -6.29
N GLY A 58 -1.23 6.89 -7.26
CA GLY A 58 -0.81 8.28 -7.27
C GLY A 58 -1.85 9.19 -7.92
N ASP A 59 -1.46 10.45 -8.09
CA ASP A 59 -2.22 11.49 -8.77
C ASP A 59 -3.67 11.63 -8.28
N ASN A 60 -4.61 11.88 -9.20
CA ASN A 60 -6.01 12.11 -8.90
C ASN A 60 -6.88 10.84 -9.02
N LEU A 61 -6.27 9.66 -9.03
CA LEU A 61 -6.99 8.41 -9.14
C LEU A 61 -7.33 7.83 -7.77
N SER A 62 -8.49 7.20 -7.71
CA SER A 62 -8.92 6.44 -6.55
C SER A 62 -9.76 5.24 -6.96
N ILE A 63 -9.79 4.24 -6.10
CA ILE A 63 -10.69 3.10 -6.18
C ILE A 63 -11.92 3.43 -5.34
N ASP A 64 -13.08 3.14 -5.86
CA ASP A 64 -14.32 3.27 -5.11
C ASP A 64 -14.52 2.02 -4.25
N TYR A 65 -14.49 2.21 -2.93
CA TYR A 65 -14.82 1.21 -1.93
C TYR A 65 -16.15 1.59 -1.28
N ASN A 66 -17.24 1.00 -1.74
CA ASN A 66 -18.60 1.25 -1.21
C ASN A 66 -18.94 2.76 -1.15
N ASN A 67 -18.84 3.45 -2.28
CA ASN A 67 -19.05 4.89 -2.44
C ASN A 67 -18.07 5.79 -1.63
N ARG A 68 -16.96 5.24 -1.20
CA ARG A 68 -15.89 5.97 -0.50
C ARG A 68 -14.58 5.83 -1.27
N PRO A 69 -14.04 6.89 -1.86
CA PRO A 69 -12.81 6.80 -2.64
C PRO A 69 -11.60 6.57 -1.74
N SER A 70 -10.71 5.66 -2.15
CA SER A 70 -9.40 5.45 -1.54
C SER A 70 -8.34 5.18 -2.60
N LYS A 71 -7.11 5.59 -2.33
CA LYS A 71 -5.96 5.30 -3.19
C LYS A 71 -5.31 3.95 -2.88
N VAL A 72 -5.64 3.33 -1.76
CA VAL A 72 -4.98 2.11 -1.29
C VAL A 72 -5.35 0.93 -2.17
N ILE A 73 -4.32 0.25 -2.69
CA ILE A 73 -4.46 -0.98 -3.49
C ILE A 73 -4.14 -2.20 -2.65
N TYR A 74 -3.10 -2.08 -1.79
CA TYR A 74 -2.57 -3.20 -1.04
C TYR A 74 -1.91 -2.74 0.26
N ILE A 75 -2.09 -3.52 1.32
CA ILE A 75 -1.38 -3.41 2.59
C ILE A 75 -0.67 -4.75 2.83
N GLY A 76 0.60 -4.72 3.17
CA GLY A 76 1.36 -5.95 3.36
C GLY A 76 2.53 -5.82 4.32
N ARG A 77 3.13 -6.97 4.62
CA ARG A 77 4.21 -7.10 5.60
C ARG A 77 5.30 -8.08 5.17
N GLY A 78 6.41 -8.03 5.87
CA GLY A 78 7.50 -9.01 5.79
C GLY A 78 8.83 -8.42 5.37
N GLN A 79 9.65 -9.21 4.69
CA GLN A 79 10.93 -8.78 4.15
C GLN A 79 10.68 -7.83 2.96
N LEU A 80 10.85 -6.53 3.20
CA LEU A 80 10.38 -5.46 2.30
C LEU A 80 10.88 -5.64 0.88
N ARG A 81 12.20 -5.75 0.71
CA ARG A 81 12.83 -5.82 -0.63
C ARG A 81 12.26 -6.98 -1.46
N SER A 82 12.17 -8.17 -0.88
CA SER A 82 11.65 -9.36 -1.55
C SER A 82 10.17 -9.23 -1.90
N ARG A 83 9.38 -8.70 -0.95
CA ARG A 83 7.94 -8.52 -1.14
C ARG A 83 7.63 -7.54 -2.25
N ILE A 84 8.29 -6.38 -2.26
CA ILE A 84 8.10 -5.36 -3.31
C ILE A 84 8.55 -5.90 -4.68
N ASN A 85 9.73 -6.54 -4.75
CA ASN A 85 10.20 -7.15 -6.00
C ASN A 85 9.19 -8.18 -6.55
N ASN A 86 8.54 -8.97 -5.67
CA ASN A 86 7.52 -9.92 -6.08
C ASN A 86 6.25 -9.21 -6.60
N HIS A 87 5.80 -8.13 -5.97
CA HIS A 87 4.67 -7.36 -6.49
C HIS A 87 4.96 -6.76 -7.86
N LEU A 88 6.15 -6.16 -8.04
CA LEU A 88 6.60 -5.64 -9.33
C LEU A 88 6.71 -6.73 -10.40
N LYS A 89 7.05 -7.97 -10.01
CA LYS A 89 7.15 -9.10 -10.94
C LYS A 89 5.79 -9.65 -11.39
N PHE A 90 4.80 -9.66 -10.49
CA PHE A 90 3.57 -10.39 -10.73
C PHE A 90 2.37 -9.49 -11.05
N TRP A 91 1.73 -8.89 -10.06
CA TRP A 91 0.43 -8.27 -10.26
C TRP A 91 0.48 -6.77 -10.58
N LEU A 92 1.48 -6.03 -10.05
CA LEU A 92 1.62 -4.61 -10.38
C LEU A 92 1.78 -4.37 -11.87
N LYS A 93 2.47 -5.28 -12.57
CA LYS A 93 2.57 -5.30 -14.01
C LYS A 93 1.19 -5.29 -14.70
N HIS A 94 0.33 -6.23 -14.35
CA HIS A 94 -1.00 -6.33 -14.98
C HIS A 94 -1.90 -5.15 -14.62
N PHE A 95 -1.73 -4.62 -13.42
CA PHE A 95 -2.46 -3.44 -12.98
C PHE A 95 -2.04 -2.20 -13.77
N SER A 96 -0.75 -2.03 -14.04
CA SER A 96 -0.21 -0.93 -14.81
C SER A 96 -0.54 -1.02 -16.30
N ASP A 97 -0.52 -2.23 -16.90
CA ASP A 97 -0.89 -2.43 -18.31
C ASP A 97 -2.33 -1.97 -18.61
N SER A 98 -3.21 -2.01 -17.59
CA SER A 98 -4.61 -1.60 -17.70
C SER A 98 -4.84 -0.11 -17.48
N LEU A 99 -3.88 0.60 -16.91
CA LEU A 99 -4.00 1.97 -16.46
C LEU A 99 -2.78 2.78 -16.93
N GLN A 100 -2.78 3.19 -18.20
CA GLN A 100 -1.69 3.98 -18.79
C GLN A 100 -1.52 5.31 -18.04
N ASP A 101 -0.29 5.74 -17.85
CA ASP A 101 0.10 7.02 -17.23
C ASP A 101 -0.33 7.21 -15.76
N ILE A 102 -0.39 6.12 -14.98
CA ILE A 102 -0.71 6.20 -13.56
C ILE A 102 0.52 6.00 -12.70
N SER A 103 0.73 6.94 -11.79
CA SER A 103 1.71 6.77 -10.74
C SER A 103 1.23 5.78 -9.67
N ILE A 104 2.17 5.03 -9.12
CA ILE A 104 1.98 4.14 -7.99
C ILE A 104 2.95 4.55 -6.90
N HIS A 105 2.45 4.82 -5.71
CA HIS A 105 3.28 5.11 -4.56
C HIS A 105 3.47 3.85 -3.71
N ILE A 106 4.70 3.59 -3.32
CA ILE A 106 5.06 2.51 -2.42
C ILE A 106 5.54 3.13 -1.11
N TRP A 107 4.75 2.96 -0.06
CA TRP A 107 5.05 3.42 1.29
C TRP A 107 5.72 2.29 2.05
N LEU A 108 6.89 2.54 2.62
CA LEU A 108 7.69 1.54 3.32
C LEU A 108 7.96 2.00 4.75
N THR A 109 7.93 1.08 5.70
CA THR A 109 8.34 1.34 7.07
C THR A 109 8.89 0.08 7.73
N GLU A 110 9.93 0.22 8.55
CA GLU A 110 10.43 -0.84 9.41
C GLU A 110 9.83 -0.68 10.80
N ILE A 111 9.42 -1.81 11.42
CA ILE A 111 8.86 -1.81 12.76
C ILE A 111 9.79 -2.55 13.70
N LYS A 112 10.32 -1.84 14.69
CA LYS A 112 11.16 -2.40 15.73
C LYS A 112 10.57 -2.10 17.09
N VAL A 113 10.16 -3.16 17.80
CA VAL A 113 9.71 -3.06 19.20
C VAL A 113 10.54 -4.02 20.03
N LYS A 114 11.19 -3.50 21.07
CA LYS A 114 11.99 -4.32 21.97
C LYS A 114 11.14 -5.42 22.61
N GLY A 115 11.59 -6.67 22.47
CA GLY A 115 10.90 -7.83 23.05
C GLY A 115 9.72 -8.38 22.24
N ASN A 116 9.31 -7.75 21.14
CA ASN A 116 8.23 -8.25 20.29
C ASN A 116 8.64 -8.32 18.81
N ARG A 117 9.17 -9.46 18.39
CA ARG A 117 9.59 -9.70 16.99
C ARG A 117 8.43 -9.87 16.01
N ASN A 118 7.20 -10.03 16.48
CA ASN A 118 6.03 -10.27 15.64
C ASN A 118 5.10 -9.06 15.55
N VAL A 119 5.45 -7.92 16.15
CA VAL A 119 4.63 -6.72 16.16
C VAL A 119 4.21 -6.25 14.76
N TYR A 120 5.05 -6.45 13.75
CA TYR A 120 4.74 -6.08 12.37
C TYR A 120 3.51 -6.86 11.81
N LYS A 121 3.19 -8.04 12.37
CA LYS A 121 1.98 -8.78 12.02
C LYS A 121 0.73 -8.12 12.59
N ASP A 122 0.82 -7.71 13.85
CA ASP A 122 -0.26 -7.00 14.53
C ASP A 122 -0.54 -5.67 13.81
N VAL A 123 0.51 -4.92 13.45
CA VAL A 123 0.40 -3.63 12.73
C VAL A 123 -0.24 -3.77 11.34
N GLU A 124 0.12 -4.80 10.56
CA GLU A 124 -0.58 -5.05 9.29
C GLU A 124 -2.07 -5.28 9.51
N THR A 125 -2.42 -6.09 10.51
CA THR A 125 -3.81 -6.39 10.85
C THR A 125 -4.56 -5.13 11.29
N ASP A 126 -3.95 -4.30 12.14
CA ASP A 126 -4.56 -3.05 12.59
C ASP A 126 -4.76 -2.05 11.45
N LEU A 127 -3.84 -1.97 10.49
CA LEU A 127 -4.02 -1.17 9.27
C LEU A 127 -5.16 -1.71 8.39
N LEU A 128 -5.26 -3.04 8.24
CA LEU A 128 -6.35 -3.67 7.48
C LEU A 128 -7.70 -3.45 8.15
N TRP A 129 -7.79 -3.58 9.48
CA TRP A 129 -9.01 -3.31 10.22
C TRP A 129 -9.38 -1.84 10.18
N HIS A 130 -8.42 -0.92 10.35
CA HIS A 130 -8.67 0.51 10.21
C HIS A 130 -9.18 0.87 8.81
N PHE A 131 -8.67 0.20 7.77
CA PHE A 131 -9.18 0.37 6.41
C PHE A 131 -10.60 -0.17 6.29
N TYR A 132 -10.85 -1.38 6.81
CA TYR A 132 -12.17 -2.00 6.77
C TYR A 132 -13.22 -1.16 7.51
N ASP A 133 -12.92 -0.70 8.71
CA ASP A 133 -13.83 0.16 9.49
C ASP A 133 -14.22 1.44 8.76
N LYS A 134 -13.31 1.94 7.91
CA LYS A 134 -13.56 3.16 7.14
C LYS A 134 -14.31 2.93 5.84
N PHE A 135 -14.06 1.81 5.16
CA PHE A 135 -14.52 1.57 3.80
C PHE A 135 -15.49 0.38 3.67
N ASP A 136 -15.70 -0.37 4.76
CA ASP A 136 -16.47 -1.63 4.78
C ASP A 136 -16.01 -2.63 3.71
N ALA A 137 -14.72 -2.60 3.41
CA ALA A 137 -14.04 -3.44 2.42
C ALA A 137 -12.55 -3.54 2.75
N TYR A 138 -11.89 -4.58 2.26
CA TYR A 138 -10.43 -4.66 2.25
C TYR A 138 -9.86 -4.06 0.97
N PRO A 139 -8.58 -3.63 0.96
CA PRO A 139 -7.92 -3.19 -0.27
C PRO A 139 -8.02 -4.26 -1.36
N ILE A 140 -8.26 -3.84 -2.60
CA ILE A 140 -8.64 -4.72 -3.72
C ILE A 140 -7.67 -5.89 -3.98
N GLN A 141 -6.42 -5.75 -3.61
CA GLN A 141 -5.40 -6.79 -3.76
C GLN A 141 -5.13 -7.57 -2.46
N ASN A 142 -5.84 -7.29 -1.36
CA ASN A 142 -5.76 -8.06 -0.14
C ASN A 142 -6.81 -9.17 -0.13
N ALA A 143 -6.33 -10.44 -0.18
CA ALA A 143 -7.22 -11.60 -0.13
C ALA A 143 -7.65 -12.00 1.29
N LYS A 144 -7.04 -11.39 2.33
CA LYS A 144 -7.25 -11.77 3.74
C LYS A 144 -7.27 -10.53 4.63
N SER A 145 -8.00 -10.64 5.73
CA SER A 145 -8.17 -9.63 6.76
C SER A 145 -6.98 -9.43 7.72
N GLY A 146 -5.87 -10.11 7.47
CA GLY A 146 -4.76 -10.19 8.44
C GLY A 146 -4.96 -11.30 9.48
N ASP A 147 -4.01 -11.43 10.40
CA ASP A 147 -4.06 -12.41 11.49
C ASP A 147 -4.74 -11.77 12.71
N TYR A 148 -5.75 -12.45 13.27
CA TYR A 148 -6.42 -11.95 14.46
C TYR A 148 -5.46 -11.85 15.66
N HIS A 149 -5.50 -10.73 16.38
CA HIS A 149 -4.83 -10.55 17.67
C HIS A 149 -5.71 -9.75 18.65
N LYS A 150 -5.44 -9.89 19.95
CA LYS A 150 -6.15 -9.20 21.03
C LYS A 150 -5.35 -8.07 21.66
N LYS A 151 -4.20 -7.74 21.09
CA LYS A 151 -3.30 -6.75 21.66
C LYS A 151 -3.75 -5.37 21.20
N GLU A 152 -3.84 -4.45 22.13
CA GLU A 152 -3.99 -3.03 21.84
C GLU A 152 -2.60 -2.40 21.71
N HIS A 153 -2.35 -1.76 20.59
CA HIS A 153 -1.12 -1.05 20.31
C HIS A 153 -1.38 0.46 20.27
N GLU A 154 -0.52 1.21 20.90
CA GLU A 154 -0.49 2.67 20.76
C GLU A 154 0.41 3.06 19.59
N TYR A 155 -0.13 3.84 18.67
CA TYR A 155 0.56 4.28 17.46
C TYR A 155 0.95 5.75 17.51
N SER A 156 2.01 6.11 16.79
CA SER A 156 2.35 7.51 16.53
C SER A 156 1.25 8.19 15.70
N LEU A 157 1.19 9.52 15.75
CA LEU A 157 0.12 10.34 15.17
C LEU A 157 -0.17 10.03 13.68
N ASN A 158 0.83 9.63 12.92
CA ASN A 158 0.72 9.43 11.46
C ASN A 158 0.87 7.96 11.02
N TRP A 159 0.63 7.01 11.91
CA TRP A 159 0.79 5.59 11.61
C TRP A 159 -0.05 5.11 10.40
N ASN A 160 -1.20 5.74 10.17
CA ASN A 160 -2.12 5.44 9.08
C ASN A 160 -2.05 6.44 7.92
N LEU A 161 -0.96 7.21 7.81
CA LEU A 161 -0.81 8.25 6.79
C LEU A 161 -1.10 7.77 5.36
N PRO A 162 -0.62 6.58 4.91
CA PRO A 162 -0.92 6.09 3.57
C PRO A 162 -2.40 5.80 3.32
N LEU A 163 -3.21 5.62 4.39
CA LEU A 163 -4.63 5.31 4.31
C LEU A 163 -5.52 6.55 4.36
N ARG A 164 -4.94 7.74 4.57
CA ARG A 164 -5.69 8.99 4.59
C ARG A 164 -6.06 9.39 3.17
N ASN A 165 -7.33 9.73 2.96
CA ASN A 165 -7.69 10.42 1.74
C ASN A 165 -7.05 11.82 1.80
N PRO A 166 -6.28 12.23 0.79
CA PRO A 166 -5.90 13.62 0.69
C PRO A 166 -7.17 14.46 0.62
N SER A 167 -7.22 15.52 1.41
CA SER A 167 -8.37 16.42 1.57
C SER A 167 -8.85 17.11 0.27
N ASN A 168 -8.15 16.90 -0.84
CA ASN A 168 -8.39 17.54 -2.14
C ASN A 168 -8.77 16.54 -3.25
N ILE A 169 -9.26 15.34 -2.94
CA ILE A 169 -9.91 14.50 -3.96
C ILE A 169 -11.30 15.09 -4.20
N THR A 170 -11.35 16.22 -4.90
CA THR A 170 -12.56 16.66 -5.55
C THR A 170 -12.83 15.70 -6.68
N GLN A 171 -13.91 14.91 -6.55
CA GLN A 171 -14.52 14.10 -7.61
C GLN A 171 -13.54 13.66 -8.73
N GLY A 172 -12.49 12.95 -8.32
CA GLY A 172 -11.57 12.33 -9.27
C GLY A 172 -12.25 11.10 -9.90
N TRP A 173 -11.78 10.76 -11.07
CA TRP A 173 -12.16 9.50 -11.69
C TRP A 173 -11.91 8.34 -10.71
N SER A 174 -12.93 7.52 -10.44
CA SER A 174 -12.83 6.34 -9.57
C SER A 174 -13.02 5.07 -10.37
N ILE A 175 -12.23 4.05 -10.06
CA ILE A 175 -12.40 2.70 -10.62
C ILE A 175 -13.46 2.02 -9.78
N LYS A 176 -14.61 1.74 -10.40
CA LYS A 176 -15.68 0.99 -9.75
C LYS A 176 -15.61 -0.49 -10.14
N PRO A 177 -15.85 -1.42 -9.20
CA PRO A 177 -16.04 -2.82 -9.56
C PRO A 177 -17.18 -2.97 -10.57
N LEU A 178 -17.06 -3.92 -11.49
CA LEU A 178 -18.14 -4.24 -12.42
C LEU A 178 -19.32 -4.88 -11.65
N MET A 179 -20.56 -4.67 -12.13
CA MET A 179 -21.77 -5.17 -11.48
C MET A 179 -21.78 -6.70 -11.28
N ASN A 180 -21.07 -7.45 -12.12
CA ASN A 180 -20.91 -8.90 -11.99
C ASN A 180 -19.80 -9.32 -11.01
N ASN A 181 -19.10 -8.37 -10.39
CA ASN A 181 -18.12 -8.64 -9.36
C ASN A 181 -18.86 -9.01 -8.06
N PRO A 182 -18.49 -10.11 -7.37
CA PRO A 182 -19.14 -10.50 -6.11
C PRO A 182 -18.98 -9.48 -4.97
N TRP A 183 -18.11 -8.52 -5.13
CA TRP A 183 -17.87 -7.42 -4.19
C TRP A 183 -18.61 -6.12 -4.58
N TYR A 184 -19.39 -6.15 -5.66
CA TYR A 184 -20.17 -5.00 -6.08
C TYR A 184 -21.44 -4.90 -5.25
N GLU A 185 -21.60 -3.82 -4.49
CA GLU A 185 -22.85 -3.39 -3.91
C GLU A 185 -23.36 -2.18 -4.70
N GLU A 186 -24.65 -2.18 -5.06
CA GLU A 186 -25.24 -1.05 -5.75
C GLU A 186 -25.10 0.22 -4.90
N PRO A 187 -24.65 1.33 -5.49
CA PRO A 187 -24.55 2.58 -4.78
C PRO A 187 -25.93 2.99 -4.25
N ILE A 188 -26.03 3.23 -2.96
CA ILE A 188 -27.22 3.90 -2.40
C ILE A 188 -27.09 5.36 -2.79
N TRP A 189 -27.87 5.76 -3.79
CA TRP A 189 -28.01 7.17 -4.15
C TRP A 189 -28.86 7.83 -3.04
N PHE A 190 -28.26 8.70 -2.29
CA PHE A 190 -29.02 9.63 -1.45
C PHE A 190 -29.48 10.75 -2.37
N ASP A 191 -30.82 10.83 -2.59
CA ASP A 191 -31.48 11.95 -3.25
C ASP A 191 -31.30 13.25 -2.46
#